data_4414d47140216295aaa222b63f64b3ec
#
_entry.id   4414d47140216295aaa222b63f64b3ec
#
_cell.length_a   1.000
_cell.length_b   1.000
_cell.length_c   1.000
_cell.angle_alpha   90.00
_cell.angle_beta   90.00
_cell.angle_gamma   90.00
#
_symmetry.space_group_name_H-M   'P 1'
#
loop_
_entity.id
_entity.type
_entity.pdbx_description
1 polymer ?
#
loop_
_entity_poly.entity_id
_entity_poly.type
_entity_poly.pdbx_seq_one_letter_code
_entity_poly.pdbx_strand_id
1 'polypeptide(L)'
;MIFSSDNYSPVPQQVLDALAEANKGYQPSYGEDSQMTKVRHLIQKVFEAPEAAVYLVATGTAANSLALSTLCEPWQTIFCSPVSHIHEDECNAPEFFSGAKLTLVGNSDKINPKELKKSIQAEESRGVHGP
;
A
#
# COMPACT_ATOMS: atom_id res chain seq x y z
N MET A 1 -1.61 17.94 -23.31
CA MET A 1 -1.64 16.72 -22.48
C MET A 1 -0.31 16.65 -21.74
N ILE A 2 -0.34 16.48 -20.42
CA ILE A 2 0.87 16.43 -19.58
C ILE A 2 1.03 14.98 -19.14
N PHE A 3 2.19 14.37 -19.41
CA PHE A 3 2.47 12.96 -19.11
C PHE A 3 3.41 12.77 -17.92
N SER A 4 3.70 13.82 -17.17
CA SER A 4 4.64 13.73 -16.05
C SER A 4 4.04 13.06 -14.80
N SER A 5 2.73 13.18 -14.59
CA SER A 5 2.01 12.53 -13.48
C SER A 5 0.50 12.59 -13.71
N ASP A 6 -0.23 11.59 -13.23
CA ASP A 6 -1.70 11.58 -13.15
C ASP A 6 -2.23 12.68 -12.22
N ASN A 7 -1.46 13.09 -11.21
CA ASN A 7 -1.79 14.18 -10.30
C ASN A 7 -1.92 15.56 -10.97
N TYR A 8 -1.48 15.72 -12.21
CA TYR A 8 -1.66 16.96 -12.97
C TYR A 8 -2.97 17.03 -13.76
N SER A 9 -3.69 15.94 -13.83
CA SER A 9 -4.96 15.90 -14.58
C SER A 9 -6.10 16.47 -13.77
N PRO A 10 -7.02 17.21 -14.40
CA PRO A 10 -8.26 17.60 -13.74
C PRO A 10 -9.13 16.38 -13.46
N VAL A 11 -10.00 16.50 -12.48
CA VAL A 11 -10.99 15.47 -12.18
C VAL A 11 -11.94 15.31 -13.37
N PRO A 12 -12.21 14.09 -13.86
CA PRO A 12 -13.20 13.85 -14.92
C PRO A 12 -14.59 14.34 -14.51
N GLN A 13 -15.35 14.89 -15.47
CA GLN A 13 -16.70 15.44 -15.20
C GLN A 13 -17.62 14.40 -14.55
N GLN A 14 -17.53 13.14 -14.98
CA GLN A 14 -18.32 12.04 -14.43
C GLN A 14 -18.10 11.84 -12.91
N VAL A 15 -16.89 12.09 -12.42
CA VAL A 15 -16.58 12.01 -10.97
C VAL A 15 -17.20 13.19 -10.23
N LEU A 16 -17.16 14.40 -10.81
CA LEU A 16 -17.81 15.57 -10.23
C LEU A 16 -19.32 15.41 -10.15
N ASP A 17 -19.93 14.86 -11.20
CA ASP A 17 -21.36 14.57 -11.24
C ASP A 17 -21.75 13.51 -10.20
N ALA A 18 -20.94 12.46 -10.04
CA ALA A 18 -21.12 11.44 -9.01
C ALA A 18 -21.01 11.99 -7.59
N LEU A 19 -20.07 12.92 -7.35
CA LEU A 19 -19.95 13.62 -6.07
C LEU A 19 -21.17 14.48 -5.78
N ALA A 20 -21.66 15.23 -6.77
CA ALA A 20 -22.86 16.06 -6.62
C ALA A 20 -24.11 15.20 -6.32
N GLU A 21 -24.22 14.01 -6.94
CA GLU A 21 -25.30 13.07 -6.67
C GLU A 21 -25.19 12.45 -5.27
N ALA A 22 -23.98 12.01 -4.88
CA ALA A 22 -23.74 11.41 -3.57
C ALA A 22 -23.93 12.41 -2.40
N ASN A 23 -23.79 13.71 -2.65
CA ASN A 23 -23.97 14.77 -1.67
C ASN A 23 -25.45 15.11 -1.39
N LYS A 24 -26.40 14.36 -1.89
CA LYS A 24 -27.82 14.56 -1.65
C LYS A 24 -28.30 13.86 -0.38
N GLY A 25 -28.94 14.64 0.52
CA GLY A 25 -29.52 14.11 1.76
C GLY A 25 -28.49 13.84 2.85
N TYR A 26 -28.94 13.08 3.85
CA TYR A 26 -28.12 12.71 5.02
C TYR A 26 -27.69 11.26 4.91
N GLN A 27 -26.46 10.97 5.26
CA GLN A 27 -25.90 9.61 5.33
C GLN A 27 -25.23 9.39 6.69
N PRO A 28 -25.20 8.15 7.19
CA PRO A 28 -24.37 7.83 8.36
C PRO A 28 -22.90 8.14 8.12
N SER A 29 -22.20 8.54 9.19
CA SER A 29 -20.76 8.80 9.16
C SER A 29 -19.93 7.52 9.37
N TYR A 30 -18.58 7.67 9.35
CA TYR A 30 -17.62 6.61 9.66
C TYR A 30 -17.65 5.39 8.74
N GLY A 31 -18.04 5.57 7.48
CA GLY A 31 -18.06 4.50 6.49
C GLY A 31 -19.26 3.54 6.61
N GLU A 32 -20.33 3.97 7.30
CA GLU A 32 -21.58 3.24 7.40
C GLU A 32 -22.60 3.65 6.31
N ASP A 33 -22.21 4.53 5.40
CA ASP A 33 -23.02 4.97 4.29
C ASP A 33 -23.19 3.91 3.19
N SER A 34 -24.21 4.10 2.37
CA SER A 34 -24.52 3.16 1.27
C SER A 34 -23.47 3.12 0.16
N GLN A 35 -22.69 4.20 -0.01
CA GLN A 35 -21.64 4.24 -1.03
C GLN A 35 -20.43 3.41 -0.58
N MET A 36 -20.05 3.49 0.70
CA MET A 36 -18.98 2.66 1.25
C MET A 36 -19.31 1.17 1.11
N THR A 37 -20.56 0.78 1.39
CA THR A 37 -21.00 -0.60 1.19
C THR A 37 -20.83 -1.06 -0.26
N LYS A 38 -21.22 -0.23 -1.22
CA LYS A 38 -21.02 -0.53 -2.66
C LYS A 38 -19.55 -0.64 -3.03
N VAL A 39 -18.70 0.27 -2.55
CA VAL A 39 -17.25 0.25 -2.82
C VAL A 39 -16.62 -1.02 -2.29
N ARG A 40 -16.91 -1.41 -1.05
CA ARG A 40 -16.41 -2.66 -0.45
C ARG A 40 -16.78 -3.87 -1.33
N HIS A 41 -18.02 -4.00 -1.72
CA HIS A 41 -18.48 -5.10 -2.58
C HIS A 41 -17.82 -5.09 -3.97
N LEU A 42 -17.64 -3.92 -4.57
CA LEU A 42 -16.97 -3.81 -5.87
C LEU A 42 -15.52 -4.25 -5.79
N ILE A 43 -14.78 -3.82 -4.77
CA ILE A 43 -13.38 -4.21 -4.55
C ILE A 43 -13.31 -5.72 -4.31
N GLN A 44 -14.11 -6.27 -3.40
CA GLN A 44 -14.18 -7.71 -3.14
C GLN A 44 -14.46 -8.53 -4.42
N LYS A 45 -15.37 -8.03 -5.27
CA LYS A 45 -15.68 -8.67 -6.55
C LYS A 45 -14.52 -8.62 -7.54
N VAL A 46 -13.85 -7.46 -7.68
CA VAL A 46 -12.73 -7.28 -8.62
C VAL A 46 -11.55 -8.17 -8.23
N PHE A 47 -11.29 -8.33 -6.94
CA PHE A 47 -10.19 -9.16 -6.43
C PHE A 47 -10.60 -10.62 -6.18
N GLU A 48 -11.84 -11.01 -6.49
CA GLU A 48 -12.37 -12.36 -6.23
C GLU A 48 -12.18 -12.81 -4.77
N ALA A 49 -12.28 -11.86 -3.85
CA ALA A 49 -12.03 -12.05 -2.42
C ALA A 49 -13.24 -11.59 -1.58
N PRO A 50 -14.35 -12.35 -1.56
CA PRO A 50 -15.62 -11.93 -0.92
C PRO A 50 -15.50 -11.71 0.60
N GLU A 51 -14.55 -12.37 1.25
CA GLU A 51 -14.32 -12.27 2.69
C GLU A 51 -13.25 -11.23 3.06
N ALA A 52 -12.66 -10.53 2.08
CA ALA A 52 -11.63 -9.54 2.35
C ALA A 52 -12.18 -8.32 3.10
N ALA A 53 -11.51 -7.91 4.15
CA ALA A 53 -11.74 -6.61 4.78
C ALA A 53 -11.19 -5.50 3.87
N VAL A 54 -12.00 -4.47 3.60
CA VAL A 54 -11.64 -3.36 2.71
C VAL A 54 -11.62 -2.07 3.51
N TYR A 55 -10.46 -1.43 3.53
CA TYR A 55 -10.23 -0.14 4.17
C TYR A 55 -9.75 0.88 3.13
N LEU A 56 -10.36 2.06 3.12
CA LEU A 56 -9.94 3.17 2.28
C LEU A 56 -9.01 4.08 3.07
N VAL A 57 -7.92 4.47 2.45
CA VAL A 57 -6.91 5.37 3.02
C VAL A 57 -6.67 6.56 2.09
N ALA A 58 -6.13 7.65 2.62
CA ALA A 58 -5.97 8.89 1.87
C ALA A 58 -4.83 8.85 0.85
N THR A 59 -3.80 8.03 1.06
CA THR A 59 -2.58 7.98 0.22
C THR A 59 -2.06 6.56 0.05
N GLY A 60 -1.27 6.33 -1.00
CA GLY A 60 -0.52 5.09 -1.19
C GLY A 60 0.48 4.81 -0.07
N THR A 61 1.15 5.83 0.45
CA THR A 61 2.04 5.73 1.60
C THR A 61 1.32 5.20 2.84
N ALA A 62 0.10 5.67 3.12
CA ALA A 62 -0.72 5.14 4.21
C ALA A 62 -1.12 3.68 3.96
N ALA A 63 -1.46 3.32 2.71
CA ALA A 63 -1.77 1.94 2.35
C ALA A 63 -0.57 1.01 2.57
N ASN A 64 0.61 1.38 2.06
CA ASN A 64 1.83 0.60 2.20
C ASN A 64 2.22 0.44 3.67
N SER A 65 2.23 1.53 4.43
CA SER A 65 2.60 1.50 5.85
C SER A 65 1.67 0.62 6.68
N LEU A 66 0.36 0.73 6.49
CA LEU A 66 -0.61 -0.10 7.18
C LEU A 66 -0.53 -1.57 6.75
N ALA A 67 -0.40 -1.85 5.45
CA ALA A 67 -0.26 -3.22 4.96
C ALA A 67 0.99 -3.88 5.54
N LEU A 68 2.14 -3.21 5.50
CA LEU A 68 3.40 -3.74 6.01
C LEU A 68 3.37 -3.92 7.54
N SER A 69 2.74 -3.00 8.27
CA SER A 69 2.59 -3.13 9.72
C SER A 69 1.66 -4.29 10.15
N THR A 70 0.78 -4.76 9.26
CA THR A 70 -0.03 -5.96 9.52
C THR A 70 0.64 -7.25 9.09
N LEU A 71 1.65 -7.19 8.24
CA LEU A 71 2.36 -8.35 7.67
C LEU A 71 3.68 -8.66 8.37
N CYS A 72 4.26 -7.67 9.08
CA CYS A 72 5.58 -7.80 9.68
C CYS A 72 5.55 -7.45 11.17
N GLU A 73 6.29 -8.22 11.94
CA GLU A 73 6.61 -7.89 13.32
C GLU A 73 7.82 -6.92 13.38
N PRO A 74 7.94 -6.10 14.44
CA PRO A 74 8.99 -5.08 14.53
C PRO A 74 10.44 -5.61 14.46
N TRP A 75 10.66 -6.88 14.73
CA TRP A 75 11.97 -7.54 14.65
C TRP A 75 12.22 -8.22 13.31
N GLN A 76 11.31 -8.15 12.35
CA GLN A 76 11.45 -8.73 11.02
C GLN A 76 12.04 -7.75 10.01
N THR A 77 12.29 -8.21 8.80
CA THR A 77 12.77 -7.38 7.70
C THR A 77 11.86 -7.45 6.49
N ILE A 78 11.76 -6.33 5.80
CA ILE A 78 11.02 -6.17 4.56
C ILE A 78 12.02 -6.06 3.42
N PHE A 79 12.03 -7.03 2.51
CA PHE A 79 12.89 -6.99 1.34
C PHE A 79 12.29 -6.11 0.25
N CYS A 80 13.05 -5.15 -0.25
CA CYS A 80 12.61 -4.28 -1.33
C CYS A 80 13.77 -3.93 -2.29
N SER A 81 13.45 -3.43 -3.49
CA SER A 81 14.47 -2.89 -4.38
C SER A 81 14.97 -1.54 -3.87
N PRO A 82 16.22 -1.13 -4.21
CA PRO A 82 16.77 0.16 -3.77
C PRO A 82 16.01 1.38 -4.36
N VAL A 83 15.24 1.20 -5.41
CA VAL A 83 14.42 2.24 -6.05
C VAL A 83 12.92 2.02 -5.80
N SER A 84 12.58 1.23 -4.79
CA SER A 84 11.17 1.04 -4.42
C SER A 84 10.60 2.29 -3.77
N HIS A 85 9.35 2.58 -4.05
CA HIS A 85 8.64 3.72 -3.48
C HIS A 85 8.69 3.75 -1.95
N ILE A 86 8.54 2.58 -1.31
CA ILE A 86 8.61 2.44 0.16
C ILE A 86 9.98 2.81 0.74
N HIS A 87 11.05 2.74 -0.08
CA HIS A 87 12.39 3.12 0.36
C HIS A 87 12.70 4.59 0.06
N GLU A 88 12.35 5.10 -1.13
CA GLU A 88 12.79 6.41 -1.59
C GLU A 88 11.80 7.54 -1.28
N ASP A 89 10.48 7.27 -1.37
CA ASP A 89 9.48 8.35 -1.48
C ASP A 89 8.46 8.39 -0.33
N GLU A 90 8.63 7.57 0.71
CA GLU A 90 7.65 7.47 1.80
C GLU A 90 8.17 7.96 3.17
N CYS A 91 9.27 8.71 3.19
CA CYS A 91 9.81 9.37 4.39
C CYS A 91 9.97 8.43 5.60
N ASN A 92 10.42 7.19 5.39
CA ASN A 92 10.54 6.12 6.40
C ASN A 92 9.20 5.72 7.07
N ALA A 93 8.06 6.06 6.50
CA ALA A 93 6.76 5.71 7.07
C ALA A 93 6.56 4.18 7.20
N PRO A 94 6.92 3.35 6.21
CA PRO A 94 6.85 1.89 6.36
C PRO A 94 7.65 1.36 7.54
N GLU A 95 8.88 1.82 7.74
CA GLU A 95 9.73 1.42 8.87
C GLU A 95 9.19 1.96 10.21
N PHE A 96 8.72 3.20 10.22
CA PHE A 96 8.15 3.82 11.43
C PHE A 96 6.92 3.07 11.94
N PHE A 97 5.98 2.75 11.05
CA PHE A 97 4.72 2.12 11.45
C PHE A 97 4.81 0.61 11.65
N SER A 98 5.68 -0.09 10.92
CA SER A 98 5.90 -1.52 11.11
C SER A 98 6.92 -1.83 12.21
N GLY A 99 7.87 -0.91 12.46
CA GLY A 99 9.06 -1.17 13.26
C GLY A 99 10.08 -2.07 12.58
N ALA A 100 9.73 -2.68 11.44
CA ALA A 100 10.58 -3.59 10.69
C ALA A 100 11.58 -2.81 9.83
N LYS A 101 12.76 -3.38 9.63
CA LYS A 101 13.82 -2.80 8.81
C LYS A 101 13.56 -3.07 7.33
N LEU A 102 13.82 -2.10 6.46
CA LEU A 102 13.94 -2.34 5.02
C LEU A 102 15.33 -2.93 4.70
N THR A 103 15.35 -4.05 3.99
CA THR A 103 16.56 -4.69 3.49
C THR A 103 16.57 -4.63 1.96
N LEU A 104 17.51 -3.88 1.42
CA LEU A 104 17.59 -3.65 -0.03
C LEU A 104 18.13 -4.89 -0.74
N VAL A 105 17.52 -5.25 -1.86
CA VAL A 105 17.87 -6.41 -2.69
C VAL A 105 18.20 -5.96 -4.10
N GLY A 106 19.40 -6.34 -4.56
CA GLY A 106 19.88 -5.98 -5.89
C GLY A 106 20.28 -4.50 -6.02
N ASN A 107 20.31 -4.03 -7.24
CA ASN A 107 20.72 -2.67 -7.59
C ASN A 107 19.86 -2.06 -8.73
N SER A 108 18.68 -2.62 -8.98
CA SER A 108 17.78 -2.18 -10.04
C SER A 108 16.33 -2.12 -9.55
N ASP A 109 15.46 -1.66 -10.45
CA ASP A 109 14.00 -1.60 -10.25
C ASP A 109 13.30 -2.96 -10.14
N LYS A 110 14.00 -4.04 -10.56
CA LYS A 110 13.49 -5.42 -10.55
C LYS A 110 14.32 -6.30 -9.63
N ILE A 111 13.66 -6.90 -8.65
CA ILE A 111 14.30 -7.88 -7.77
C ILE A 111 14.49 -9.19 -8.54
N ASN A 112 15.74 -9.62 -8.65
CA ASN A 112 16.06 -10.94 -9.18
C ASN A 112 15.83 -12.01 -8.10
N PRO A 113 15.09 -13.10 -8.39
CA PRO A 113 14.85 -14.18 -7.42
C PRO A 113 16.11 -14.78 -6.79
N LYS A 114 17.21 -14.83 -7.55
CA LYS A 114 18.51 -15.34 -7.02
C LYS A 114 19.12 -14.39 -5.99
N GLU A 115 19.02 -13.08 -6.22
CA GLU A 115 19.49 -12.06 -5.30
C GLU A 115 18.63 -12.01 -4.05
N LEU A 116 17.31 -12.11 -4.20
CA LEU A 116 16.38 -12.20 -3.08
C LEU A 116 16.71 -13.42 -2.20
N LYS A 117 16.87 -14.61 -2.82
CA LYS A 117 17.23 -15.82 -2.08
C LYS A 117 18.55 -15.66 -1.32
N LYS A 118 19.56 -15.03 -1.95
CA LYS A 118 20.85 -14.74 -1.30
C LYS A 118 20.68 -13.81 -0.10
N SER A 119 19.86 -12.77 -0.23
CA SER A 119 19.58 -11.83 0.86
C SER A 119 18.85 -12.51 2.02
N ILE A 120 17.86 -13.35 1.74
CA ILE A 120 17.16 -14.15 2.76
C ILE A 120 18.15 -15.04 3.51
N GLN A 121 18.97 -15.79 2.79
CA GLN A 121 19.98 -16.68 3.40
C GLN A 121 21.00 -15.90 4.23
N ALA A 122 21.36 -14.70 3.83
CA ALA A 122 22.27 -13.84 4.58
C ALA A 122 21.65 -13.38 5.91
N GLU A 123 20.37 -13.03 5.93
CA GLU A 123 19.68 -12.69 7.18
C GLU A 123 19.49 -13.92 8.08
N GLU A 124 19.08 -15.06 7.53
CA GLU A 124 18.97 -16.33 8.28
C GLU A 124 20.29 -16.77 8.91
N SER A 125 21.43 -16.52 8.24
CA SER A 125 22.75 -16.88 8.74
C SER A 125 23.20 -16.10 9.98
N ARG A 126 22.53 -15.00 10.30
CA ARG A 126 22.79 -14.20 11.51
C ARG A 126 22.29 -14.86 12.80
N GLY A 127 21.49 -15.93 12.69
CA GLY A 127 20.90 -16.62 13.83
C GLY A 127 20.12 -15.67 14.73
N VAL A 128 20.43 -15.68 16.01
CA VAL A 128 19.73 -14.84 17.03
C VAL A 128 19.97 -13.33 16.87
N HIS A 129 20.82 -12.90 15.96
CA HIS A 129 21.12 -11.51 15.67
C HIS A 129 20.50 -11.03 14.34
N GLY A 130 19.81 -11.90 13.63
CA GLY A 130 19.07 -11.58 12.41
C GLY A 130 17.60 -11.29 12.68
N PRO A 131 16.90 -10.67 11.71
CA PRO A 131 15.46 -10.47 11.76
C PRO A 131 14.69 -11.77 11.59
#